data_6dba4c991c3b9ec20ef87bfbbcfd537a
#
_entry.id   6dba4c991c3b9ec20ef87bfbbcfd537a
#
_cell.length_a   1.000
_cell.length_b   1.000
_cell.length_c   1.000
_cell.angle_alpha   90.00
_cell.angle_beta   90.00
_cell.angle_gamma   90.00
#
_symmetry.space_group_name_H-M   'P 1'
#
loop_
_entity.id
_entity.type
_entity.pdbx_description
1 polymer ?
#
loop_
_entity_poly.entity_id
_entity_poly.type
_entity_poly.pdbx_seq_one_letter_code
_entity_poly.pdbx_strand_id
1 'polypeptide(L)'
;MNILILSASTGGGHMRASKAIENYMIQQGENINVEIVDSLLYISTILNKTITSGYLYLATKTPKLYGKLYDLTNKEHKLANFVARLNNIFANKLMPLIEDFKPDVIITTHPFPTEMVSRLKVKGEINIPLICIMTDYAPHKAWISKDIDAYIVSNDDMVGKMVNEGVNLKNIYSYGIPIDEVFFKEEEKQLVIEELGFDKNLPTILMMAGSFGVNNVFDVYENIIDIDLDFQIILVTGKNQKLYNNFEKIVEDSPKKTKLIYFTDEINKYMQASDIIITKPGGLTVTEALACNIPMAVFDAIPGQEEENAEFLLKHNMAVRIKDGQSCRQSIIELLNDEDKLEGMKAACKSFDKNDSSKNIFLLINELIENNKLLSDE
;
A
#
# COMPACT_ATOMS: atom_id res chain seq x y z
N MET A 1 -14.84 -15.77 -17.52
CA MET A 1 -15.01 -15.10 -16.22
C MET A 1 -14.66 -13.63 -16.37
N ASN A 2 -15.59 -12.75 -16.00
CA ASN A 2 -15.41 -11.30 -16.08
C ASN A 2 -15.17 -10.75 -14.66
N ILE A 3 -14.04 -10.11 -14.43
CA ILE A 3 -13.65 -9.54 -13.13
C ILE A 3 -13.57 -8.01 -13.29
N LEU A 4 -14.42 -7.27 -12.59
CA LEU A 4 -14.39 -5.81 -12.56
C LEU A 4 -13.66 -5.34 -11.29
N ILE A 5 -12.54 -4.65 -11.45
CA ILE A 5 -11.79 -4.08 -10.34
C ILE A 5 -12.04 -2.56 -10.28
N LEU A 6 -12.68 -2.11 -9.22
CA LEU A 6 -12.96 -0.70 -8.98
C LEU A 6 -11.97 -0.14 -7.96
N SER A 7 -11.19 0.82 -8.39
CA SER A 7 -10.15 1.47 -7.59
C SER A 7 -10.31 2.99 -7.58
N ALA A 8 -9.33 3.70 -7.01
CA ALA A 8 -9.23 5.15 -7.10
C ALA A 8 -7.75 5.57 -7.07
N SER A 9 -7.38 6.57 -7.86
CA SER A 9 -6.01 7.10 -7.94
C SER A 9 -5.68 8.13 -6.84
N THR A 10 -6.14 7.87 -5.61
CA THR A 10 -5.77 8.62 -4.41
C THR A 10 -4.50 8.05 -3.80
N GLY A 11 -3.33 8.50 -4.26
CA GLY A 11 -2.07 7.82 -4.00
C GLY A 11 -1.85 6.64 -4.96
N GLY A 12 -0.63 6.15 -5.12
CA GLY A 12 -0.33 5.09 -6.10
C GLY A 12 -0.67 3.66 -5.66
N GLY A 13 -0.94 3.44 -4.36
CA GLY A 13 -1.04 2.11 -3.77
C GLY A 13 -2.22 1.29 -4.28
N HIS A 14 -3.43 1.82 -4.21
CA HIS A 14 -4.66 1.13 -4.61
C HIS A 14 -4.63 0.61 -6.04
N MET A 15 -4.16 1.45 -6.98
CA MET A 15 -4.02 1.06 -8.39
C MET A 15 -2.95 -0.01 -8.60
N ARG A 16 -1.85 0.01 -7.82
CA ARG A 16 -0.81 -1.03 -7.91
C ARG A 16 -1.32 -2.37 -7.38
N ALA A 17 -2.07 -2.38 -6.28
CA ALA A 17 -2.72 -3.59 -5.79
C ALA A 17 -3.70 -4.17 -6.82
N SER A 18 -4.51 -3.31 -7.46
CA SER A 18 -5.40 -3.71 -8.56
C SER A 18 -4.64 -4.33 -9.72
N LYS A 19 -3.50 -3.74 -10.10
CA LYS A 19 -2.69 -4.24 -11.21
C LYS A 19 -2.01 -5.57 -10.87
N ALA A 20 -1.57 -5.76 -9.64
CA ALA A 20 -1.02 -7.05 -9.18
C ALA A 20 -2.05 -8.17 -9.28
N ILE A 21 -3.30 -7.91 -8.88
CA ILE A 21 -4.40 -8.88 -9.05
C ILE A 21 -4.65 -9.17 -10.54
N GLU A 22 -4.79 -8.13 -11.37
CA GLU A 22 -4.99 -8.30 -12.80
C GLU A 22 -3.88 -9.13 -13.44
N ASN A 23 -2.61 -8.80 -13.15
CA ASN A 23 -1.45 -9.54 -13.67
C ASN A 23 -1.52 -11.03 -13.29
N TYR A 24 -1.86 -11.34 -12.04
CA TYR A 24 -2.02 -12.70 -11.57
C TYR A 24 -3.17 -13.42 -12.29
N MET A 25 -4.37 -12.78 -12.36
CA MET A 25 -5.57 -13.37 -12.95
C MET A 25 -5.39 -13.74 -14.43
N ILE A 26 -4.77 -12.83 -15.21
CA ILE A 26 -4.50 -13.06 -16.63
C ILE A 26 -3.60 -14.29 -16.86
N GLN A 27 -2.67 -14.56 -15.93
CA GLN A 27 -1.80 -15.73 -16.01
C GLN A 27 -2.54 -17.07 -15.75
N GLN A 28 -3.72 -17.03 -15.11
CA GLN A 28 -4.47 -18.26 -14.77
C GLN A 28 -5.27 -18.85 -15.93
N GLY A 29 -5.49 -18.11 -17.03
CA GLY A 29 -6.13 -18.65 -18.24
C GLY A 29 -6.67 -17.62 -19.21
N GLU A 30 -6.79 -18.00 -20.48
CA GLU A 30 -7.22 -17.12 -21.58
C GLU A 30 -8.70 -16.69 -21.49
N ASN A 31 -9.52 -17.38 -20.69
CA ASN A 31 -10.95 -17.08 -20.55
C ASN A 31 -11.26 -16.12 -19.38
N ILE A 32 -10.25 -15.45 -18.83
CA ILE A 32 -10.39 -14.47 -17.75
C ILE A 32 -10.25 -13.07 -18.35
N ASN A 33 -11.34 -12.29 -18.25
CA ASN A 33 -11.38 -10.90 -18.67
C ASN A 33 -11.38 -10.01 -17.43
N VAL A 34 -10.37 -9.15 -17.27
CA VAL A 34 -10.23 -8.26 -16.13
C VAL A 34 -10.25 -6.82 -16.64
N GLU A 35 -11.06 -5.98 -16.00
CA GLU A 35 -11.06 -4.53 -16.25
C GLU A 35 -10.84 -3.77 -14.96
N ILE A 36 -9.85 -2.87 -14.96
CA ILE A 36 -9.57 -1.95 -13.84
C ILE A 36 -10.11 -0.57 -14.18
N VAL A 37 -11.00 -0.06 -13.35
CA VAL A 37 -11.61 1.27 -13.52
C VAL A 37 -11.28 2.15 -12.32
N ASP A 38 -10.74 3.35 -12.58
CA ASP A 38 -10.69 4.43 -11.60
C ASP A 38 -12.09 5.01 -11.41
N SER A 39 -12.75 4.62 -10.33
CA SER A 39 -14.14 4.97 -10.03
C SER A 39 -14.36 6.48 -9.87
N LEU A 40 -13.38 7.20 -9.30
CA LEU A 40 -13.47 8.65 -9.14
C LEU A 40 -13.41 9.36 -10.49
N LEU A 41 -12.51 8.91 -11.37
CA LEU A 41 -12.35 9.46 -12.72
C LEU A 41 -13.57 9.11 -13.59
N TYR A 42 -14.06 7.88 -13.50
CA TYR A 42 -15.23 7.41 -14.23
C TYR A 42 -16.50 8.22 -13.89
N ILE A 43 -16.74 8.45 -12.60
CA ILE A 43 -17.93 9.18 -12.13
C ILE A 43 -17.87 10.65 -12.49
N SER A 44 -16.73 11.30 -12.31
CA SER A 44 -16.54 12.72 -12.61
C SER A 44 -15.06 13.13 -12.48
N THR A 45 -14.53 13.73 -13.54
CA THR A 45 -13.18 14.33 -13.54
C THR A 45 -13.05 15.46 -12.48
N ILE A 46 -14.12 16.20 -12.24
CA ILE A 46 -14.13 17.27 -11.21
C ILE A 46 -14.06 16.65 -9.82
N LEU A 47 -14.81 15.56 -9.58
CA LEU A 47 -14.81 14.87 -8.30
C LEU A 47 -13.43 14.27 -8.01
N ASN A 48 -12.81 13.62 -8.99
CA ASN A 48 -11.47 13.08 -8.87
C ASN A 48 -10.47 14.18 -8.50
N LYS A 49 -10.43 15.29 -9.24
CA LYS A 49 -9.53 16.41 -8.92
C LYS A 49 -9.78 16.97 -7.51
N THR A 50 -11.03 17.12 -7.11
CA THR A 50 -11.37 17.69 -5.80
C THR A 50 -10.97 16.76 -4.65
N ILE A 51 -11.26 15.46 -4.76
CA ILE A 51 -10.91 14.47 -3.72
C ILE A 51 -9.40 14.28 -3.66
N THR A 52 -8.75 14.04 -4.80
CA THR A 52 -7.31 13.79 -4.85
C THR A 52 -6.51 15.03 -4.42
N SER A 53 -6.83 16.21 -4.93
CA SER A 53 -6.14 17.44 -4.54
C SER A 53 -6.43 17.81 -3.09
N GLY A 54 -7.66 17.61 -2.61
CA GLY A 54 -8.04 17.83 -1.22
C GLY A 54 -7.29 16.89 -0.26
N TYR A 55 -7.25 15.60 -0.57
CA TYR A 55 -6.46 14.61 0.17
C TYR A 55 -4.98 15.00 0.22
N LEU A 56 -4.37 15.28 -0.93
CA LEU A 56 -2.97 15.69 -1.03
C LEU A 56 -2.68 16.95 -0.21
N TYR A 57 -3.53 17.96 -0.32
CA TYR A 57 -3.38 19.22 0.43
C TYR A 57 -3.47 18.98 1.95
N LEU A 58 -4.46 18.22 2.40
CA LEU A 58 -4.65 17.93 3.82
C LEU A 58 -3.50 17.07 4.36
N ALA A 59 -3.09 16.03 3.64
CA ALA A 59 -2.02 15.13 4.06
C ALA A 59 -0.64 15.80 4.08
N THR A 60 -0.35 16.72 3.12
CA THR A 60 0.99 17.33 2.99
C THR A 60 1.11 18.70 3.65
N LYS A 61 0.07 19.54 3.61
CA LYS A 61 0.12 20.92 4.11
C LYS A 61 -0.48 21.08 5.49
N THR A 62 -1.43 20.22 5.87
CA THR A 62 -2.11 20.29 7.17
C THR A 62 -2.28 18.90 7.79
N PRO A 63 -1.17 18.14 8.01
CA PRO A 63 -1.25 16.75 8.47
C PRO A 63 -1.97 16.59 9.81
N LYS A 64 -1.84 17.56 10.73
CA LYS A 64 -2.58 17.56 12.00
C LYS A 64 -4.10 17.70 11.82
N LEU A 65 -4.55 18.45 10.81
CA LEU A 65 -5.96 18.57 10.48
C LEU A 65 -6.46 17.28 9.80
N TYR A 66 -5.65 16.68 8.93
CA TYR A 66 -5.95 15.40 8.32
C TYR A 66 -6.14 14.31 9.38
N GLY A 67 -5.22 14.17 10.34
CA GLY A 67 -5.34 13.22 11.45
C GLY A 67 -6.61 13.43 12.27
N LYS A 68 -6.98 14.69 12.59
CA LYS A 68 -8.25 14.97 13.29
C LYS A 68 -9.48 14.59 12.47
N LEU A 69 -9.47 14.83 11.15
CA LEU A 69 -10.56 14.42 10.26
C LEU A 69 -10.64 12.89 10.15
N TYR A 70 -9.50 12.22 10.08
CA TYR A 70 -9.42 10.75 10.09
C TYR A 70 -10.03 10.18 11.38
N ASP A 71 -9.66 10.72 12.55
CA ASP A 71 -10.24 10.32 13.84
C ASP A 71 -11.73 10.62 13.95
N LEU A 72 -12.19 11.77 13.43
CA LEU A 72 -13.60 12.16 13.42
C LEU A 72 -14.43 11.22 12.53
N THR A 73 -13.93 10.86 11.35
CA THR A 73 -14.62 9.90 10.46
C THR A 73 -14.68 8.51 11.09
N ASN A 74 -13.76 8.19 11.99
CA ASN A 74 -13.82 6.97 12.79
C ASN A 74 -14.86 7.03 13.95
N LYS A 75 -15.27 8.24 14.40
CA LYS A 75 -16.08 8.40 15.64
C LYS A 75 -17.49 8.95 15.44
N GLU A 76 -17.80 9.74 14.39
CA GLU A 76 -19.07 10.49 14.31
C GLU A 76 -20.01 10.08 13.16
N HIS A 77 -21.31 9.90 13.52
CA HIS A 77 -22.40 9.51 12.61
C HIS A 77 -23.00 10.66 11.74
N LYS A 78 -22.80 11.94 12.07
CA LYS A 78 -23.51 13.05 11.39
C LYS A 78 -22.95 13.42 10.01
N LEU A 79 -21.63 13.41 9.86
CA LEU A 79 -20.97 13.56 8.55
C LEU A 79 -21.23 12.34 7.65
N ALA A 80 -21.37 11.16 8.25
CA ALA A 80 -21.69 9.92 7.54
C ALA A 80 -22.98 10.02 6.72
N ASN A 81 -24.03 10.70 7.21
CA ASN A 81 -25.30 10.83 6.49
C ASN A 81 -25.23 11.71 5.23
N PHE A 82 -24.36 12.74 5.23
CA PHE A 82 -24.15 13.59 4.05
C PHE A 82 -23.32 12.85 2.99
N VAL A 83 -22.23 12.23 3.41
CA VAL A 83 -21.40 11.37 2.56
C VAL A 83 -22.22 10.21 2.01
N ALA A 84 -23.10 9.63 2.83
CA ALA A 84 -24.02 8.58 2.45
C ALA A 84 -24.99 9.00 1.31
N ARG A 85 -25.51 10.23 1.33
CA ARG A 85 -26.38 10.74 0.25
C ARG A 85 -25.62 10.97 -1.04
N LEU A 86 -24.41 11.52 -0.96
CA LEU A 86 -23.55 11.69 -2.13
C LEU A 86 -23.18 10.33 -2.73
N ASN A 87 -22.81 9.35 -1.91
CA ASN A 87 -22.47 8.01 -2.36
C ASN A 87 -23.67 7.29 -3.03
N ASN A 88 -24.92 7.56 -2.62
CA ASN A 88 -26.09 7.04 -3.31
C ASN A 88 -26.24 7.59 -4.75
N ILE A 89 -25.96 8.88 -4.94
CA ILE A 89 -26.03 9.51 -6.27
C ILE A 89 -24.89 8.95 -7.15
N PHE A 90 -23.72 8.74 -6.58
CA PHE A 90 -22.56 8.23 -7.31
C PHE A 90 -22.64 6.73 -7.58
N ALA A 91 -23.24 5.94 -6.68
CA ALA A 91 -23.43 4.50 -6.87
C ALA A 91 -24.19 4.21 -8.19
N ASN A 92 -25.29 4.92 -8.43
CA ASN A 92 -26.10 4.74 -9.65
C ASN A 92 -25.31 5.08 -10.95
N LYS A 93 -24.23 5.87 -10.86
CA LYS A 93 -23.36 6.14 -12.03
C LYS A 93 -22.47 4.97 -12.40
N LEU A 94 -22.31 3.98 -11.53
CA LEU A 94 -21.59 2.74 -11.84
C LEU A 94 -22.47 1.72 -12.59
N MET A 95 -23.80 1.85 -12.53
CA MET A 95 -24.72 0.89 -13.15
C MET A 95 -24.45 0.67 -14.64
N PRO A 96 -24.28 1.72 -15.50
CA PRO A 96 -24.00 1.49 -16.91
C PRO A 96 -22.71 0.68 -17.15
N LEU A 97 -21.67 0.88 -16.34
CA LEU A 97 -20.44 0.11 -16.42
C LEU A 97 -20.68 -1.36 -16.05
N ILE A 98 -21.43 -1.61 -14.97
CA ILE A 98 -21.73 -2.96 -14.50
C ILE A 98 -22.63 -3.70 -15.51
N GLU A 99 -23.63 -3.05 -16.08
CA GLU A 99 -24.55 -3.60 -17.07
C GLU A 99 -23.85 -3.94 -18.42
N ASP A 100 -22.89 -3.11 -18.83
CA ASP A 100 -22.13 -3.29 -20.07
C ASP A 100 -21.08 -4.39 -19.92
N PHE A 101 -20.28 -4.34 -18.85
CA PHE A 101 -19.18 -5.29 -18.61
C PHE A 101 -19.69 -6.66 -18.13
N LYS A 102 -20.83 -6.72 -17.43
CA LYS A 102 -21.44 -7.94 -16.87
C LYS A 102 -20.47 -8.77 -16.04
N PRO A 103 -19.95 -8.20 -14.93
CA PRO A 103 -18.96 -8.90 -14.11
C PRO A 103 -19.56 -10.11 -13.38
N ASP A 104 -18.81 -11.21 -13.33
CA ASP A 104 -19.09 -12.34 -12.45
C ASP A 104 -18.74 -12.04 -10.99
N VAL A 105 -17.78 -11.12 -10.77
CA VAL A 105 -17.34 -10.63 -9.45
C VAL A 105 -16.87 -9.18 -9.56
N ILE A 106 -17.11 -8.41 -8.50
CA ILE A 106 -16.57 -7.04 -8.35
C ILE A 106 -15.54 -7.05 -7.22
N ILE A 107 -14.35 -6.52 -7.51
CA ILE A 107 -13.28 -6.33 -6.52
C ILE A 107 -13.10 -4.83 -6.30
N THR A 108 -12.94 -4.41 -5.06
CA THR A 108 -12.64 -3.03 -4.73
C THR A 108 -11.34 -2.93 -3.93
N THR A 109 -10.50 -1.95 -4.25
CA THR A 109 -9.23 -1.69 -3.57
C THR A 109 -9.20 -0.32 -2.88
N HIS A 110 -10.35 0.36 -2.81
CA HIS A 110 -10.48 1.68 -2.18
C HIS A 110 -11.86 1.81 -1.49
N PRO A 111 -11.96 2.48 -0.31
CA PRO A 111 -13.20 2.58 0.44
C PRO A 111 -14.36 3.19 -0.35
N PHE A 112 -14.07 4.16 -1.21
CA PHE A 112 -15.11 4.88 -1.98
C PHE A 112 -15.90 3.97 -2.93
N PRO A 113 -15.30 3.22 -3.87
CA PRO A 113 -16.05 2.26 -4.68
C PRO A 113 -16.65 1.12 -3.84
N THR A 114 -15.99 0.70 -2.74
CA THR A 114 -16.54 -0.32 -1.84
C THR A 114 -17.93 0.09 -1.33
N GLU A 115 -18.04 1.29 -0.78
CA GLU A 115 -19.31 1.83 -0.27
C GLU A 115 -20.36 1.97 -1.39
N MET A 116 -19.97 2.39 -2.59
CA MET A 116 -20.90 2.55 -3.71
C MET A 116 -21.49 1.22 -4.18
N VAL A 117 -20.65 0.21 -4.41
CA VAL A 117 -21.11 -1.12 -4.83
C VAL A 117 -21.93 -1.79 -3.73
N SER A 118 -21.50 -1.69 -2.47
CA SER A 118 -22.27 -2.14 -1.31
C SER A 118 -23.70 -1.59 -1.30
N ARG A 119 -23.88 -0.30 -1.63
CA ARG A 119 -25.20 0.32 -1.69
C ARG A 119 -26.08 -0.23 -2.81
N LEU A 120 -25.51 -0.53 -3.96
CA LEU A 120 -26.25 -1.17 -5.06
C LEU A 120 -26.72 -2.58 -4.65
N LYS A 121 -25.88 -3.34 -3.93
CA LYS A 121 -26.26 -4.66 -3.38
C LYS A 121 -27.37 -4.54 -2.34
N VAL A 122 -27.22 -3.65 -1.34
CA VAL A 122 -28.23 -3.42 -0.28
C VAL A 122 -29.59 -3.04 -0.85
N LYS A 123 -29.64 -2.32 -1.97
CA LYS A 123 -30.88 -1.96 -2.67
C LYS A 123 -31.44 -3.10 -3.53
N GLY A 124 -30.71 -4.19 -3.72
CA GLY A 124 -31.08 -5.26 -4.63
C GLY A 124 -30.98 -4.89 -6.12
N GLU A 125 -30.24 -3.82 -6.46
CA GLU A 125 -30.00 -3.41 -7.84
C GLU A 125 -29.00 -4.32 -8.55
N ILE A 126 -28.10 -4.97 -7.79
CA ILE A 126 -27.16 -5.99 -8.27
C ILE A 126 -27.07 -7.15 -7.26
N ASN A 127 -26.82 -8.36 -7.77
CA ASN A 127 -26.53 -9.56 -6.97
C ASN A 127 -25.21 -10.19 -7.42
N ILE A 128 -24.14 -9.40 -7.41
CA ILE A 128 -22.80 -9.81 -7.82
C ILE A 128 -21.91 -9.92 -6.58
N PRO A 129 -21.11 -10.98 -6.42
CA PRO A 129 -20.15 -11.07 -5.31
C PRO A 129 -19.22 -9.85 -5.26
N LEU A 130 -19.04 -9.30 -4.05
CA LEU A 130 -18.22 -8.12 -3.79
C LEU A 130 -17.08 -8.44 -2.84
N ILE A 131 -15.85 -8.29 -3.31
CA ILE A 131 -14.62 -8.46 -2.53
C ILE A 131 -14.00 -7.09 -2.27
N CYS A 132 -13.76 -6.79 -1.00
CA CYS A 132 -13.03 -5.57 -0.58
C CYS A 132 -11.62 -5.94 -0.18
N ILE A 133 -10.61 -5.41 -0.87
CA ILE A 133 -9.20 -5.57 -0.54
C ILE A 133 -8.70 -4.31 0.15
N MET A 134 -8.43 -4.43 1.44
CA MET A 134 -7.89 -3.34 2.25
C MET A 134 -6.38 -3.21 2.03
N THR A 135 -5.92 -2.00 1.72
CA THR A 135 -4.53 -1.73 1.35
C THR A 135 -3.71 -1.08 2.47
N ASP A 136 -4.13 -1.30 3.72
CA ASP A 136 -3.52 -0.80 4.94
C ASP A 136 -3.32 -1.91 5.97
N TYR A 137 -2.56 -1.63 7.03
CA TYR A 137 -2.23 -2.58 8.09
C TYR A 137 -3.10 -2.44 9.34
N ALA A 138 -4.07 -1.54 9.29
CA ALA A 138 -5.12 -1.42 10.31
C ALA A 138 -6.48 -1.10 9.66
N PRO A 139 -7.59 -1.61 10.23
CA PRO A 139 -8.91 -1.32 9.69
C PRO A 139 -9.38 0.09 10.09
N HIS A 140 -9.92 0.80 9.12
CA HIS A 140 -10.63 2.07 9.34
C HIS A 140 -12.10 1.89 8.98
N LYS A 141 -13.02 2.56 9.71
CA LYS A 141 -14.47 2.43 9.47
C LYS A 141 -14.93 2.76 8.05
N ALA A 142 -14.17 3.58 7.34
CA ALA A 142 -14.46 3.88 5.93
C ALA A 142 -14.40 2.65 5.01
N TRP A 143 -13.68 1.60 5.40
CA TRP A 143 -13.62 0.35 4.65
C TRP A 143 -14.81 -0.57 4.91
N ILE A 144 -15.49 -0.41 6.08
CA ILE A 144 -16.53 -1.32 6.53
C ILE A 144 -17.87 -0.90 5.96
N SER A 145 -18.42 -1.70 5.07
CA SER A 145 -19.72 -1.49 4.42
C SER A 145 -20.59 -2.73 4.58
N LYS A 146 -21.88 -2.61 4.24
CA LYS A 146 -22.85 -3.72 4.27
C LYS A 146 -22.73 -4.60 3.02
N ASP A 147 -23.21 -5.84 3.10
CA ASP A 147 -23.29 -6.78 1.97
C ASP A 147 -21.95 -6.94 1.20
N ILE A 148 -20.86 -6.96 1.95
CA ILE A 148 -19.55 -7.37 1.44
C ILE A 148 -19.39 -8.87 1.66
N ASP A 149 -19.16 -9.61 0.58
CA ASP A 149 -19.03 -11.06 0.66
C ASP A 149 -17.67 -11.49 1.22
N ALA A 150 -16.61 -10.73 0.92
CA ALA A 150 -15.28 -10.97 1.46
C ALA A 150 -14.48 -9.68 1.68
N TYR A 151 -13.82 -9.60 2.84
CA TYR A 151 -12.77 -8.63 3.14
C TYR A 151 -11.41 -9.31 3.13
N ILE A 152 -10.51 -8.85 2.27
CA ILE A 152 -9.12 -9.26 2.30
C ILE A 152 -8.35 -8.25 3.13
N VAL A 153 -7.74 -8.73 4.22
CA VAL A 153 -6.96 -7.89 5.13
C VAL A 153 -5.48 -8.26 5.07
N SER A 154 -4.62 -7.30 5.40
CA SER A 154 -3.18 -7.46 5.31
C SER A 154 -2.60 -8.43 6.34
N ASN A 155 -3.23 -8.55 7.52
CA ASN A 155 -2.68 -9.28 8.65
C ASN A 155 -3.75 -9.76 9.64
N ASP A 156 -3.38 -10.70 10.51
CA ASP A 156 -4.30 -11.31 11.47
C ASP A 156 -4.73 -10.36 12.60
N ASP A 157 -3.92 -9.34 12.93
CA ASP A 157 -4.27 -8.32 13.92
C ASP A 157 -5.54 -7.54 13.53
N MET A 158 -5.83 -7.46 12.23
CA MET A 158 -7.02 -6.77 11.72
C MET A 158 -8.30 -7.56 11.95
N VAL A 159 -8.24 -8.90 11.95
CA VAL A 159 -9.42 -9.78 12.04
C VAL A 159 -10.25 -9.47 13.29
N GLY A 160 -9.60 -9.50 14.47
CA GLY A 160 -10.28 -9.20 15.73
C GLY A 160 -10.85 -7.78 15.81
N LYS A 161 -10.14 -6.80 15.24
CA LYS A 161 -10.62 -5.41 15.19
C LYS A 161 -11.87 -5.27 14.31
N MET A 162 -11.90 -5.94 13.14
CA MET A 162 -13.06 -5.91 12.23
C MET A 162 -14.28 -6.64 12.81
N VAL A 163 -14.07 -7.76 13.51
CA VAL A 163 -15.16 -8.46 14.22
C VAL A 163 -15.77 -7.56 15.30
N ASN A 164 -14.96 -6.80 16.05
CA ASN A 164 -15.44 -5.84 17.03
C ASN A 164 -16.23 -4.67 16.40
N GLU A 165 -15.97 -4.34 15.14
CA GLU A 165 -16.75 -3.36 14.37
C GLU A 165 -17.98 -3.97 13.67
N GLY A 166 -18.29 -5.26 13.95
CA GLY A 166 -19.51 -5.94 13.50
C GLY A 166 -19.39 -6.70 12.18
N VAL A 167 -18.19 -6.86 11.62
CA VAL A 167 -17.98 -7.69 10.43
C VAL A 167 -18.03 -9.17 10.82
N ASN A 168 -18.74 -9.97 10.05
CA ASN A 168 -18.80 -11.42 10.31
C ASN A 168 -17.43 -12.06 10.06
N LEU A 169 -16.93 -12.86 11.02
CA LEU A 169 -15.65 -13.54 10.93
C LEU A 169 -15.50 -14.36 9.64
N LYS A 170 -16.57 -15.02 9.18
CA LYS A 170 -16.56 -15.83 7.95
C LYS A 170 -16.29 -15.03 6.66
N ASN A 171 -16.44 -13.71 6.70
CA ASN A 171 -16.21 -12.82 5.57
C ASN A 171 -14.85 -12.12 5.65
N ILE A 172 -13.96 -12.47 6.60
CA ILE A 172 -12.65 -11.83 6.79
C ILE A 172 -11.54 -12.83 6.47
N TYR A 173 -10.70 -12.49 5.52
CA TYR A 173 -9.60 -13.35 5.03
C TYR A 173 -8.26 -12.61 5.14
N SER A 174 -7.36 -13.12 5.98
CA SER A 174 -6.03 -12.55 6.21
C SER A 174 -5.02 -13.03 5.15
N TYR A 175 -5.32 -12.75 3.88
CA TYR A 175 -4.47 -13.19 2.76
C TYR A 175 -3.30 -12.25 2.46
N GLY A 176 -3.30 -11.05 3.02
CA GLY A 176 -2.30 -10.03 2.71
C GLY A 176 -2.73 -9.10 1.56
N ILE A 177 -2.01 -8.01 1.39
CA ILE A 177 -2.21 -7.08 0.27
C ILE A 177 -1.55 -7.68 -0.97
N PRO A 178 -2.26 -7.82 -2.09
CA PRO A 178 -1.65 -8.32 -3.32
C PRO A 178 -0.64 -7.32 -3.90
N ILE A 179 0.53 -7.82 -4.22
CA ILE A 179 1.61 -7.11 -4.90
C ILE A 179 2.12 -7.91 -6.08
N ASP A 180 2.89 -7.31 -6.94
CA ASP A 180 3.46 -7.98 -8.11
C ASP A 180 4.40 -9.12 -7.67
N GLU A 181 4.32 -10.25 -8.36
CA GLU A 181 5.13 -11.45 -8.06
C GLU A 181 6.64 -11.20 -8.15
N VAL A 182 7.04 -10.13 -8.85
CA VAL A 182 8.46 -9.75 -8.97
C VAL A 182 9.12 -9.50 -7.63
N PHE A 183 8.36 -9.06 -6.59
CA PHE A 183 8.90 -8.83 -5.24
C PHE A 183 9.23 -10.12 -4.48
N PHE A 184 8.67 -11.26 -4.89
CA PHE A 184 8.95 -12.57 -4.29
C PHE A 184 10.05 -13.34 -5.04
N LYS A 185 10.48 -12.85 -6.22
CA LYS A 185 11.59 -13.47 -6.97
C LYS A 185 12.90 -13.06 -6.34
N GLU A 186 13.74 -14.05 -6.02
CA GLU A 186 15.08 -13.79 -5.50
C GLU A 186 15.95 -13.15 -6.59
N GLU A 187 16.57 -12.02 -6.28
CA GLU A 187 17.58 -11.37 -7.09
C GLU A 187 18.96 -11.66 -6.49
N GLU A 188 19.97 -11.82 -7.34
CA GLU A 188 21.33 -11.97 -6.88
C GLU A 188 21.88 -10.61 -6.38
N LYS A 189 21.74 -10.34 -5.07
CA LYS A 189 22.18 -9.09 -4.42
C LYS A 189 23.55 -8.60 -4.93
N GLN A 190 24.53 -9.53 -5.08
CA GLN A 190 25.87 -9.18 -5.50
C GLN A 190 25.91 -8.60 -6.93
N LEU A 191 25.13 -9.15 -7.86
CA LEU A 191 25.07 -8.63 -9.23
C LEU A 191 24.49 -7.22 -9.27
N VAL A 192 23.42 -6.96 -8.53
CA VAL A 192 22.80 -5.62 -8.45
C VAL A 192 23.78 -4.61 -7.84
N ILE A 193 24.50 -5.00 -6.79
CA ILE A 193 25.52 -4.16 -6.14
C ILE A 193 26.66 -3.83 -7.12
N GLU A 194 27.13 -4.83 -7.88
CA GLU A 194 28.19 -4.63 -8.89
C GLU A 194 27.73 -3.73 -10.05
N GLU A 195 26.50 -3.91 -10.55
CA GLU A 195 25.91 -3.05 -11.60
C GLU A 195 25.83 -1.58 -11.15
N LEU A 196 25.57 -1.33 -9.88
CA LEU A 196 25.57 0.00 -9.28
C LEU A 196 26.99 0.56 -9.09
N GLY A 197 28.03 -0.28 -9.29
CA GLY A 197 29.42 0.03 -9.01
C GLY A 197 29.69 0.16 -7.50
N PHE A 198 28.91 -0.49 -6.66
CA PHE A 198 29.01 -0.49 -5.20
C PHE A 198 29.98 -1.57 -4.71
N ASP A 199 30.42 -1.48 -3.45
CA ASP A 199 31.24 -2.50 -2.79
C ASP A 199 30.32 -3.56 -2.16
N LYS A 200 30.52 -4.81 -2.52
CA LYS A 200 29.71 -5.95 -2.03
C LYS A 200 29.91 -6.25 -0.54
N ASN A 201 30.97 -5.73 0.06
CA ASN A 201 31.29 -5.95 1.47
C ASN A 201 30.69 -4.87 2.38
N LEU A 202 30.13 -3.79 1.81
CA LEU A 202 29.54 -2.71 2.57
C LEU A 202 28.02 -2.85 2.67
N PRO A 203 27.42 -2.52 3.82
CA PRO A 203 25.99 -2.41 3.96
C PRO A 203 25.41 -1.41 2.95
N THR A 204 24.24 -1.73 2.41
CA THR A 204 23.53 -0.87 1.46
C THR A 204 22.21 -0.40 2.07
N ILE A 205 22.00 0.89 2.11
CA ILE A 205 20.78 1.53 2.59
C ILE A 205 19.97 2.01 1.39
N LEU A 206 18.74 1.54 1.24
CA LEU A 206 17.79 2.09 0.27
C LEU A 206 16.99 3.22 0.93
N MET A 207 17.05 4.40 0.36
CA MET A 207 16.23 5.54 0.79
C MET A 207 15.19 5.87 -0.27
N MET A 208 13.92 5.75 0.10
CA MET A 208 12.81 6.07 -0.78
C MET A 208 12.13 7.36 -0.30
N ALA A 209 12.32 8.43 -1.06
CA ALA A 209 11.81 9.76 -0.73
C ALA A 209 10.28 9.90 -0.87
N GLY A 210 9.64 9.00 -1.62
CA GLY A 210 8.19 8.97 -1.83
C GLY A 210 7.65 10.15 -2.63
N SER A 211 6.36 10.09 -2.95
CA SER A 211 5.69 11.12 -3.76
C SER A 211 5.31 12.37 -2.95
N PHE A 212 5.35 12.33 -1.61
CA PHE A 212 4.81 13.36 -0.73
C PHE A 212 5.76 13.66 0.43
N GLY A 213 6.14 14.93 0.59
CA GLY A 213 6.89 15.42 1.73
C GLY A 213 8.40 15.55 1.47
N VAL A 214 8.82 16.70 0.98
CA VAL A 214 10.19 16.94 0.53
C VAL A 214 11.10 17.37 1.68
N ASN A 215 10.56 17.98 2.74
CA ASN A 215 11.39 18.68 3.72
C ASN A 215 12.18 17.76 4.66
N ASN A 216 11.56 16.67 5.12
CA ASN A 216 12.21 15.76 6.08
C ASN A 216 13.22 14.81 5.41
N VAL A 217 13.09 14.57 4.10
CA VAL A 217 14.00 13.67 3.37
C VAL A 217 15.41 14.20 3.29
N PHE A 218 15.57 15.53 3.10
CA PHE A 218 16.90 16.18 3.11
C PHE A 218 17.55 16.09 4.48
N ASP A 219 16.81 16.45 5.53
CA ASP A 219 17.29 16.36 6.91
C ASP A 219 17.76 14.94 7.26
N VAL A 220 16.96 13.92 6.87
CA VAL A 220 17.34 12.52 7.05
C VAL A 220 18.61 12.18 6.27
N TYR A 221 18.70 12.55 4.99
CA TYR A 221 19.86 12.25 4.15
C TYR A 221 21.14 12.92 4.68
N GLU A 222 21.10 14.23 4.98
CA GLU A 222 22.24 14.97 5.51
C GLU A 222 22.75 14.36 6.83
N ASN A 223 21.86 13.92 7.70
CA ASN A 223 22.26 13.32 8.97
C ASN A 223 22.85 11.91 8.82
N ILE A 224 22.42 11.11 7.82
CA ILE A 224 22.99 9.76 7.65
C ILE A 224 24.33 9.79 6.93
N ILE A 225 24.57 10.70 5.99
CA ILE A 225 25.87 10.76 5.30
C ILE A 225 27.01 11.18 6.22
N ASP A 226 26.73 11.85 7.34
CA ASP A 226 27.69 12.25 8.36
C ASP A 226 28.01 11.12 9.38
N ILE A 227 27.43 9.93 9.23
CA ILE A 227 27.73 8.78 10.12
C ILE A 227 29.15 8.29 9.84
N ASP A 228 29.95 8.13 10.90
CA ASP A 228 31.31 7.60 10.84
C ASP A 228 31.31 6.05 10.84
N LEU A 229 30.63 5.46 9.83
CA LEU A 229 30.60 4.02 9.53
C LEU A 229 30.61 3.85 8.01
N ASP A 230 31.21 2.77 7.52
CA ASP A 230 31.24 2.49 6.09
C ASP A 230 29.94 1.82 5.62
N PHE A 231 29.21 2.48 4.72
CA PHE A 231 28.03 2.00 4.02
C PHE A 231 27.79 2.81 2.73
N GLN A 232 26.87 2.37 1.93
CA GLN A 232 26.50 3.00 0.66
C GLN A 232 25.00 3.19 0.56
N ILE A 233 24.54 4.11 -0.30
CA ILE A 233 23.15 4.55 -0.36
C ILE A 233 22.60 4.44 -1.79
N ILE A 234 21.43 3.84 -1.92
CA ILE A 234 20.57 3.95 -3.09
C ILE A 234 19.47 4.95 -2.74
N LEU A 235 19.39 6.06 -3.46
CA LEU A 235 18.39 7.11 -3.21
C LEU A 235 17.42 7.21 -4.38
N VAL A 236 16.14 6.85 -4.15
CA VAL A 236 15.08 6.89 -5.15
C VAL A 236 14.11 8.02 -4.85
N THR A 237 14.01 9.01 -5.75
CA THR A 237 13.16 10.20 -5.55
C THR A 237 11.73 10.04 -6.08
N GLY A 238 11.46 8.95 -6.82
CA GLY A 238 10.18 8.76 -7.50
C GLY A 238 9.98 9.81 -8.62
N LYS A 239 8.76 9.96 -9.12
CA LYS A 239 8.43 10.91 -10.21
C LYS A 239 8.42 12.38 -9.74
N ASN A 240 9.40 12.78 -8.91
CA ASN A 240 9.56 14.13 -8.39
C ASN A 240 10.83 14.78 -8.93
N GLN A 241 10.73 15.42 -10.10
CA GLN A 241 11.87 16.04 -10.79
C GLN A 241 12.55 17.13 -9.95
N LYS A 242 11.77 17.90 -9.18
CA LYS A 242 12.33 18.95 -8.33
C LYS A 242 13.19 18.35 -7.21
N LEU A 243 12.73 17.25 -6.63
CA LEU A 243 13.45 16.54 -5.58
C LEU A 243 14.73 15.93 -6.14
N TYR A 244 14.66 15.29 -7.31
CA TYR A 244 15.81 14.74 -8.01
C TYR A 244 16.89 15.80 -8.26
N ASN A 245 16.52 16.92 -8.88
CA ASN A 245 17.47 18.01 -9.20
C ASN A 245 18.12 18.63 -7.96
N ASN A 246 17.40 18.65 -6.82
CA ASN A 246 17.97 19.13 -5.58
C ASN A 246 18.98 18.14 -5.00
N PHE A 247 18.68 16.85 -5.04
CA PHE A 247 19.59 15.81 -4.57
C PHE A 247 20.81 15.64 -5.47
N GLU A 248 20.70 15.85 -6.77
CA GLU A 248 21.83 15.74 -7.71
C GLU A 248 23.06 16.52 -7.25
N LYS A 249 22.84 17.76 -6.78
CA LYS A 249 23.90 18.63 -6.25
C LYS A 249 24.48 18.16 -4.90
N ILE A 250 23.60 17.62 -4.04
CA ILE A 250 24.01 17.18 -2.69
C ILE A 250 24.77 15.84 -2.76
N VAL A 251 24.37 14.98 -3.67
CA VAL A 251 24.99 13.66 -3.85
C VAL A 251 26.41 13.75 -4.43
N GLU A 252 26.70 14.75 -5.30
CA GLU A 252 28.03 14.99 -5.82
C GLU A 252 29.08 15.26 -4.72
N ASP A 253 28.69 15.98 -3.67
CA ASP A 253 29.55 16.33 -2.53
C ASP A 253 29.44 15.33 -1.35
N SER A 254 28.70 14.24 -1.50
CA SER A 254 28.44 13.28 -0.42
C SER A 254 29.70 12.49 -0.05
N PRO A 255 30.06 12.39 1.24
CA PRO A 255 31.13 11.51 1.70
C PRO A 255 30.77 10.03 1.59
N LYS A 256 29.49 9.68 1.40
CA LYS A 256 29.01 8.31 1.18
C LYS A 256 28.76 8.07 -0.29
N LYS A 257 29.17 6.90 -0.78
CA LYS A 257 28.83 6.50 -2.13
C LYS A 257 27.33 6.39 -2.29
N THR A 258 26.73 7.28 -3.08
CA THR A 258 25.29 7.37 -3.27
C THR A 258 24.92 7.23 -4.74
N LYS A 259 24.01 6.31 -5.06
CA LYS A 259 23.38 6.19 -6.36
C LYS A 259 22.03 6.88 -6.33
N LEU A 260 21.93 8.02 -7.02
CA LEU A 260 20.69 8.75 -7.19
C LEU A 260 19.90 8.21 -8.37
N ILE A 261 18.62 7.88 -8.13
CA ILE A 261 17.68 7.34 -9.12
C ILE A 261 16.42 8.20 -9.12
N TYR A 262 16.00 8.68 -10.29
CA TYR A 262 14.77 9.45 -10.44
C TYR A 262 13.54 8.56 -10.21
N PHE A 263 13.33 7.59 -11.07
CA PHE A 263 12.24 6.63 -11.05
C PHE A 263 12.71 5.29 -11.60
N THR A 264 12.17 4.21 -11.10
CA THR A 264 12.44 2.86 -11.57
C THR A 264 11.18 2.00 -11.47
N ASP A 265 11.00 1.10 -12.40
CA ASP A 265 10.02 0.01 -12.34
C ASP A 265 10.63 -1.28 -11.72
N GLU A 266 11.95 -1.27 -11.47
CA GLU A 266 12.71 -2.39 -10.90
C GLU A 266 13.06 -2.17 -9.41
N ILE A 267 12.16 -1.55 -8.66
CA ILE A 267 12.40 -1.23 -7.24
C ILE A 267 12.64 -2.49 -6.39
N ASN A 268 12.07 -3.63 -6.77
CA ASN A 268 12.31 -4.94 -6.16
C ASN A 268 13.80 -5.29 -6.10
N LYS A 269 14.56 -5.06 -7.18
CA LYS A 269 16.01 -5.31 -7.22
C LYS A 269 16.76 -4.50 -6.17
N TYR A 270 16.41 -3.20 -6.05
CA TYR A 270 17.07 -2.32 -5.08
C TYR A 270 16.67 -2.65 -3.65
N MET A 271 15.41 -3.08 -3.42
CA MET A 271 14.99 -3.56 -2.11
C MET A 271 15.77 -4.81 -1.70
N GLN A 272 15.87 -5.81 -2.58
CA GLN A 272 16.57 -7.06 -2.28
C GLN A 272 18.11 -6.89 -2.20
N ALA A 273 18.67 -5.89 -2.90
CA ALA A 273 20.09 -5.56 -2.80
C ALA A 273 20.45 -4.78 -1.53
N SER A 274 19.48 -4.29 -0.77
CA SER A 274 19.68 -3.43 0.39
C SER A 274 19.51 -4.18 1.71
N ASP A 275 20.14 -3.68 2.77
CA ASP A 275 20.07 -4.25 4.11
C ASP A 275 19.03 -3.56 4.99
N ILE A 276 18.76 -2.29 4.72
CA ILE A 276 17.78 -1.45 5.43
C ILE A 276 17.09 -0.55 4.41
N ILE A 277 15.78 -0.34 4.57
CA ILE A 277 15.05 0.66 3.80
C ILE A 277 14.59 1.81 4.70
N ILE A 278 14.88 3.05 4.30
CA ILE A 278 14.39 4.27 4.93
C ILE A 278 13.23 4.78 4.06
N THR A 279 12.01 4.76 4.59
CA THR A 279 10.82 5.10 3.81
C THR A 279 9.65 5.56 4.67
N LYS A 280 8.61 6.09 4.04
CA LYS A 280 7.30 6.28 4.67
C LYS A 280 6.54 4.94 4.75
N PRO A 281 5.77 4.71 5.81
CA PRO A 281 5.05 3.45 6.00
C PRO A 281 3.73 3.40 5.21
N GLY A 282 3.77 3.68 3.91
CA GLY A 282 2.61 3.50 3.02
C GLY A 282 2.33 2.01 2.78
N GLY A 283 1.05 1.59 2.81
CA GLY A 283 0.66 0.18 2.82
C GLY A 283 1.32 -0.69 1.75
N LEU A 284 1.36 -0.24 0.49
CA LEU A 284 2.02 -1.01 -0.59
C LEU A 284 3.55 -1.06 -0.43
N THR A 285 4.19 0.05 -0.07
CA THR A 285 5.65 0.08 0.14
C THR A 285 6.04 -0.84 1.30
N VAL A 286 5.25 -0.85 2.36
CA VAL A 286 5.41 -1.80 3.48
C VAL A 286 5.30 -3.24 2.99
N THR A 287 4.26 -3.56 2.21
CA THR A 287 4.06 -4.93 1.69
C THR A 287 5.21 -5.36 0.77
N GLU A 288 5.66 -4.48 -0.11
CA GLU A 288 6.80 -4.70 -1.02
C GLU A 288 8.11 -4.95 -0.23
N ALA A 289 8.36 -4.13 0.81
CA ALA A 289 9.54 -4.28 1.66
C ALA A 289 9.50 -5.60 2.48
N LEU A 290 8.34 -5.98 3.01
CA LEU A 290 8.15 -7.24 3.73
C LEU A 290 8.36 -8.45 2.81
N ALA A 291 7.86 -8.40 1.57
CA ALA A 291 8.09 -9.45 0.58
C ALA A 291 9.58 -9.61 0.22
N CYS A 292 10.33 -8.51 0.21
CA CYS A 292 11.79 -8.52 0.05
C CYS A 292 12.55 -8.83 1.34
N ASN A 293 11.88 -9.11 2.45
CA ASN A 293 12.48 -9.39 3.77
C ASN A 293 13.42 -8.28 4.30
N ILE A 294 13.18 -7.01 3.89
CA ILE A 294 14.04 -5.89 4.24
C ILE A 294 13.49 -5.13 5.47
N PRO A 295 14.28 -4.97 6.56
CA PRO A 295 13.92 -4.16 7.71
C PRO A 295 13.76 -2.68 7.36
N MET A 296 12.80 -2.04 8.04
CA MET A 296 12.43 -0.66 7.73
C MET A 296 12.85 0.32 8.82
N ALA A 297 13.31 1.50 8.41
CA ALA A 297 13.37 2.69 9.24
C ALA A 297 12.30 3.66 8.73
N VAL A 298 11.20 3.79 9.49
CA VAL A 298 10.02 4.53 9.03
C VAL A 298 9.99 5.94 9.57
N PHE A 299 9.76 6.92 8.69
CA PHE A 299 9.73 8.34 9.01
C PHE A 299 8.51 9.04 8.40
N ASP A 300 8.19 10.22 8.94
CA ASP A 300 7.22 11.17 8.38
C ASP A 300 5.86 10.53 8.04
N ALA A 301 5.41 9.61 8.91
CA ALA A 301 4.11 8.98 8.78
C ALA A 301 3.00 10.03 8.80
N ILE A 302 2.08 9.95 7.84
CA ILE A 302 0.89 10.78 7.84
C ILE A 302 -0.01 10.33 8.99
N PRO A 303 -0.44 11.27 9.89
CA PRO A 303 -1.31 10.93 11.00
C PRO A 303 -2.57 10.19 10.53
N GLY A 304 -2.91 9.12 11.22
CA GLY A 304 -3.98 8.20 10.87
C GLY A 304 -3.41 6.95 10.19
N GLN A 305 -3.65 6.77 8.93
CA GLN A 305 -3.38 5.55 8.16
C GLN A 305 -1.91 5.10 8.18
N GLU A 306 -0.97 5.99 7.84
CA GLU A 306 0.45 5.63 7.83
C GLU A 306 1.01 5.44 9.25
N GLU A 307 0.46 6.17 10.23
CA GLU A 307 0.81 6.00 11.63
C GLU A 307 0.42 4.60 12.13
N GLU A 308 -0.78 4.12 11.78
CA GLU A 308 -1.24 2.77 12.13
C GLU A 308 -0.41 1.68 11.44
N ASN A 309 0.02 1.91 10.18
CA ASN A 309 0.94 1.02 9.48
C ASN A 309 2.30 0.96 10.20
N ALA A 310 2.82 2.12 10.64
CA ALA A 310 4.06 2.17 11.41
C ALA A 310 3.94 1.42 12.75
N GLU A 311 2.85 1.62 13.50
CA GLU A 311 2.61 0.91 14.76
C GLU A 311 2.57 -0.61 14.58
N PHE A 312 1.96 -1.10 13.50
CA PHE A 312 1.99 -2.52 13.16
C PHE A 312 3.43 -3.02 13.00
N LEU A 313 4.24 -2.33 12.20
CA LEU A 313 5.63 -2.73 11.95
C LEU A 313 6.49 -2.73 13.22
N LEU A 314 6.34 -1.70 14.06
CA LEU A 314 7.05 -1.59 15.34
C LEU A 314 6.65 -2.70 16.30
N LYS A 315 5.35 -2.99 16.43
CA LYS A 315 4.81 -4.07 17.26
C LYS A 315 5.41 -5.43 16.90
N HIS A 316 5.63 -5.67 15.61
CA HIS A 316 6.14 -6.94 15.10
C HIS A 316 7.66 -6.96 14.87
N ASN A 317 8.40 -5.98 15.39
CA ASN A 317 9.86 -5.88 15.26
C ASN A 317 10.36 -5.88 13.79
N MET A 318 9.59 -5.29 12.88
CA MET A 318 9.93 -5.19 11.45
C MET A 318 10.50 -3.83 11.07
N ALA A 319 10.36 -2.84 11.97
CA ALA A 319 10.83 -1.49 11.74
C ALA A 319 11.36 -0.82 13.01
N VAL A 320 12.12 0.26 12.80
CA VAL A 320 12.42 1.29 13.79
C VAL A 320 11.77 2.60 13.38
N ARG A 321 11.37 3.43 14.36
CA ARG A 321 10.77 4.75 14.10
C ARG A 321 11.84 5.83 14.07
N ILE A 322 11.80 6.66 13.04
CA ILE A 322 12.59 7.88 12.91
C ILE A 322 11.67 9.08 13.08
N LYS A 323 12.08 10.08 13.87
CA LYS A 323 11.32 11.32 14.09
C LYS A 323 11.89 12.50 13.30
N ASP A 324 13.21 12.54 13.16
CA ASP A 324 14.00 13.59 12.54
C ASP A 324 15.34 13.01 12.06
N GLY A 325 16.18 13.80 11.43
CA GLY A 325 17.47 13.34 10.94
C GLY A 325 18.40 12.86 12.05
N GLN A 326 18.39 13.49 13.23
CA GLN A 326 19.22 13.06 14.35
C GLN A 326 18.79 11.69 14.89
N SER A 327 17.50 11.45 15.07
CA SER A 327 17.00 10.14 15.48
C SER A 327 17.22 9.06 14.40
N CYS A 328 17.18 9.45 13.12
CA CYS A 328 17.58 8.57 12.02
C CYS A 328 19.05 8.16 12.13
N ARG A 329 19.94 9.13 12.28
CA ARG A 329 21.37 8.89 12.47
C ARG A 329 21.63 7.89 13.58
N GLN A 330 21.03 8.09 14.75
CA GLN A 330 21.17 7.17 15.88
C GLN A 330 20.65 5.76 15.57
N SER A 331 19.45 5.66 14.97
CA SER A 331 18.83 4.36 14.62
C SER A 331 19.69 3.59 13.60
N ILE A 332 20.24 4.27 12.59
CA ILE A 332 21.10 3.63 11.59
C ILE A 332 22.43 3.16 12.22
N ILE A 333 23.05 3.97 13.09
CA ILE A 333 24.25 3.55 13.83
C ILE A 333 23.97 2.30 14.66
N GLU A 334 22.86 2.25 15.38
CA GLU A 334 22.46 1.09 16.17
C GLU A 334 22.26 -0.15 15.29
N LEU A 335 21.53 -0.03 14.17
CA LEU A 335 21.26 -1.15 13.28
C LEU A 335 22.51 -1.68 12.56
N LEU A 336 23.43 -0.80 12.18
CA LEU A 336 24.66 -1.22 11.51
C LEU A 336 25.70 -1.83 12.47
N ASN A 337 25.66 -1.50 13.78
CA ASN A 337 26.56 -2.03 14.79
C ASN A 337 25.98 -3.23 15.56
N ASP A 338 24.69 -3.54 15.43
CA ASP A 338 24.02 -4.65 16.11
C ASP A 338 23.47 -5.62 15.06
N GLU A 339 24.33 -6.54 14.63
CA GLU A 339 24.00 -7.56 13.62
C GLU A 339 22.85 -8.46 14.10
N ASP A 340 22.81 -8.84 15.38
CA ASP A 340 21.76 -9.68 15.95
C ASP A 340 20.39 -8.97 15.87
N LYS A 341 20.35 -7.68 16.15
CA LYS A 341 19.13 -6.87 16.01
C LYS A 341 18.65 -6.81 14.56
N LEU A 342 19.57 -6.53 13.64
CA LEU A 342 19.23 -6.42 12.22
C LEU A 342 18.73 -7.75 11.65
N GLU A 343 19.41 -8.86 11.95
CA GLU A 343 19.01 -10.21 11.55
C GLU A 343 17.67 -10.62 12.21
N GLY A 344 17.45 -10.26 13.47
CA GLY A 344 16.16 -10.44 14.14
C GLY A 344 15.02 -9.72 13.45
N MET A 345 15.25 -8.50 12.96
CA MET A 345 14.27 -7.74 12.16
C MET A 345 14.04 -8.37 10.79
N LYS A 346 15.08 -8.83 10.10
CA LYS A 346 14.95 -9.56 8.82
C LYS A 346 14.14 -10.85 9.00
N ALA A 347 14.42 -11.61 10.05
CA ALA A 347 13.66 -12.81 10.39
C ALA A 347 12.18 -12.51 10.67
N ALA A 348 11.88 -11.39 11.35
CA ALA A 348 10.52 -10.93 11.57
C ALA A 348 9.81 -10.57 10.26
N CYS A 349 10.47 -9.85 9.34
CA CYS A 349 9.94 -9.57 8.00
C CYS A 349 9.66 -10.88 7.24
N LYS A 350 10.61 -11.80 7.24
CA LYS A 350 10.47 -13.10 6.55
C LYS A 350 9.36 -13.98 7.13
N SER A 351 9.11 -13.91 8.42
CA SER A 351 8.02 -14.67 9.07
C SER A 351 6.62 -14.15 8.68
N PHE A 352 6.54 -12.92 8.20
CA PHE A 352 5.32 -12.30 7.69
C PHE A 352 5.13 -12.64 6.20
N ASP A 353 5.09 -13.94 5.90
CA ASP A 353 4.92 -14.43 4.53
C ASP A 353 3.46 -14.33 4.05
N LYS A 354 3.23 -13.56 3.00
CA LYS A 354 1.94 -13.38 2.31
C LYS A 354 2.09 -13.56 0.78
N ASN A 355 3.05 -14.38 0.33
CA ASN A 355 3.35 -14.59 -1.08
C ASN A 355 2.18 -15.23 -1.86
N ASP A 356 1.34 -16.02 -1.19
CA ASP A 356 0.14 -16.63 -1.77
C ASP A 356 -1.09 -15.71 -1.82
N SER A 357 -0.97 -14.40 -1.50
CA SER A 357 -2.11 -13.47 -1.45
C SER A 357 -2.95 -13.52 -2.72
N SER A 358 -2.36 -13.26 -3.89
CA SER A 358 -3.07 -13.25 -5.18
C SER A 358 -3.70 -14.60 -5.53
N LYS A 359 -3.01 -15.69 -5.23
CA LYS A 359 -3.49 -17.06 -5.41
C LYS A 359 -4.72 -17.34 -4.54
N ASN A 360 -4.66 -17.01 -3.26
CA ASN A 360 -5.76 -17.23 -2.33
C ASN A 360 -6.98 -16.37 -2.70
N ILE A 361 -6.76 -15.13 -3.16
CA ILE A 361 -7.83 -14.28 -3.71
C ILE A 361 -8.46 -14.92 -4.94
N PHE A 362 -7.67 -15.49 -5.86
CA PHE A 362 -8.20 -16.18 -7.04
C PHE A 362 -9.06 -17.38 -6.68
N LEU A 363 -8.62 -18.22 -5.73
CA LEU A 363 -9.40 -19.36 -5.25
C LEU A 363 -10.72 -18.90 -4.63
N LEU A 364 -10.70 -17.85 -3.82
CA LEU A 364 -11.90 -17.28 -3.19
C LEU A 364 -12.86 -16.69 -4.23
N ILE A 365 -12.37 -16.06 -5.30
CA ILE A 365 -13.20 -15.56 -6.40
C ILE A 365 -14.00 -16.70 -7.01
N ASN A 366 -13.35 -17.83 -7.33
CA ASN A 366 -14.02 -18.99 -7.93
C ASN A 366 -15.10 -19.55 -6.98
N GLU A 367 -14.78 -19.70 -5.69
CA GLU A 367 -15.74 -20.14 -4.67
C GLU A 367 -16.98 -19.22 -4.59
N LEU A 368 -16.77 -17.91 -4.53
CA LEU A 368 -17.87 -16.96 -4.44
C LEU A 368 -18.74 -16.94 -5.70
N ILE A 369 -18.16 -17.06 -6.88
CA ILE A 369 -18.90 -17.14 -8.14
C ILE A 369 -19.74 -18.43 -8.19
N GLU A 370 -19.18 -19.58 -7.81
CA GLU A 370 -19.90 -20.85 -7.77
C GLU A 370 -21.07 -20.79 -6.79
N ASN A 371 -20.84 -20.30 -5.57
CA ASN A 371 -21.88 -20.14 -4.56
C ASN A 371 -23.00 -19.18 -5.02
N ASN A 372 -22.68 -18.11 -5.70
CA ASN A 372 -23.67 -17.16 -6.20
C ASN A 372 -24.55 -17.74 -7.32
N LYS A 373 -23.97 -18.60 -8.20
CA LYS A 373 -24.73 -19.30 -9.23
C LYS A 373 -25.73 -20.29 -8.62
N LEU A 374 -25.31 -21.07 -7.62
CA LEU A 374 -26.19 -22.01 -6.93
C LEU A 374 -27.40 -21.32 -6.29
N LEU A 375 -27.20 -20.13 -5.70
CA LEU A 375 -28.27 -19.32 -5.10
C LEU A 375 -29.21 -18.69 -6.14
N SER A 376 -28.77 -18.51 -7.39
CA SER A 376 -29.60 -17.95 -8.46
C SER A 376 -30.45 -19.00 -9.20
N ASP A 377 -30.11 -20.29 -9.05
CA ASP A 377 -30.83 -21.43 -9.67
C ASP A 377 -31.93 -22.00 -8.73
N GLU A 378 -31.98 -21.55 -7.46
CA GLU A 378 -33.07 -21.84 -6.49
C GLU A 378 -34.17 -20.76 -6.52
#